data_739dd592fe5e3b1a83e0b65602b1d89f
#
_entry.id   739dd592fe5e3b1a83e0b65602b1d89f
#
_cell.length_a   1.000
_cell.length_b   1.000
_cell.length_c   1.000
_cell.angle_alpha   90.00
_cell.angle_beta   90.00
_cell.angle_gamma   90.00
#
_symmetry.space_group_name_H-M   'P 1'
#
loop_
_entity.id
_entity.type
_entity.pdbx_description
1 polymer ?
#
loop_
_entity_poly.entity_id
_entity_poly.type
_entity_poly.pdbx_seq_one_letter_code
_entity_poly.pdbx_strand_id
1 'polypeptide(L)'
;MVGAMAKTVKQTDVDEIVVRARVDAEALSQLYELYYERIFRFCVHRLFIKEVAEDVTSTVFLKVAGGIRSFGGRSERDFRNWLYAIAANQANAYIRKTSRRKRLLAEAARSLTTAAANSDDDSSEPDWPTLYSAILKLKPEHQTIITLRFFENMDYEQIAKILNARKETVRVTVHRILGKLRKHLHTAFEGEM
;
A
#
# COMPACT_ATOMS: atom_id res chain seq x y z
N MET A 1 -30.37 3.27 -10.70
CA MET A 1 -29.89 4.48 -11.38
C MET A 1 -29.27 5.40 -10.31
N VAL A 2 -27.96 5.35 -10.10
CA VAL A 2 -27.25 6.35 -9.32
C VAL A 2 -26.02 6.71 -10.18
N GLY A 3 -26.20 7.73 -11.01
CA GLY A 3 -25.14 8.30 -11.84
C GLY A 3 -24.21 9.14 -10.98
N ALA A 4 -23.00 8.67 -10.77
CA ALA A 4 -21.94 9.41 -10.12
C ALA A 4 -21.60 10.66 -10.95
N MET A 5 -21.99 11.83 -10.51
CA MET A 5 -21.41 13.10 -10.92
C MET A 5 -19.99 13.20 -10.34
N ALA A 6 -19.01 12.73 -11.10
CA ALA A 6 -17.62 13.07 -10.85
C ALA A 6 -17.44 14.56 -11.18
N LYS A 7 -17.70 15.44 -10.20
CA LYS A 7 -17.28 16.84 -10.28
C LYS A 7 -15.75 16.85 -10.32
N THR A 8 -15.17 17.37 -11.38
CA THR A 8 -13.76 17.73 -11.45
C THR A 8 -13.51 18.86 -10.45
N VAL A 9 -13.13 18.49 -9.23
CA VAL A 9 -12.78 19.44 -8.17
C VAL A 9 -11.43 20.06 -8.57
N LYS A 10 -11.37 21.39 -8.67
CA LYS A 10 -10.11 22.10 -8.96
C LYS A 10 -9.15 21.93 -7.78
N GLN A 11 -7.84 21.88 -8.05
CA GLN A 11 -6.79 21.73 -7.02
C GLN A 11 -6.93 22.71 -5.85
N THR A 12 -7.28 23.98 -6.14
CA THR A 12 -7.48 25.03 -5.15
C THR A 12 -8.63 24.70 -4.17
N ASP A 13 -9.66 23.99 -4.67
CA ASP A 13 -10.81 23.60 -3.86
C ASP A 13 -10.42 22.51 -2.84
N VAL A 14 -9.52 21.60 -3.21
CA VAL A 14 -9.07 20.51 -2.31
C VAL A 14 -8.16 21.04 -1.20
N ASP A 15 -7.30 22.01 -1.49
CA ASP A 15 -6.45 22.65 -0.46
C ASP A 15 -7.32 23.34 0.62
N GLU A 16 -8.41 24.00 0.22
CA GLU A 16 -9.37 24.59 1.17
C GLU A 16 -10.08 23.51 2.01
N ILE A 17 -10.53 22.42 1.37
CA ILE A 17 -11.16 21.28 2.08
C ILE A 17 -10.18 20.69 3.12
N VAL A 18 -8.90 20.55 2.78
CA VAL A 18 -7.86 20.04 3.71
C VAL A 18 -7.73 20.93 4.96
N VAL A 19 -7.74 22.24 4.78
CA VAL A 19 -7.67 23.18 5.92
C VAL A 19 -8.93 23.11 6.77
N ARG A 20 -10.11 23.08 6.16
CA ARG A 20 -11.41 23.04 6.84
C ARG A 20 -11.63 21.71 7.59
N ALA A 21 -11.16 20.59 7.04
CA ALA A 21 -11.37 19.26 7.62
C ALA A 21 -10.87 19.12 9.07
N ARG A 22 -10.04 20.04 9.55
CA ARG A 22 -9.57 20.06 10.95
C ARG A 22 -10.67 20.39 11.96
N VAL A 23 -11.68 21.14 11.55
CA VAL A 23 -12.76 21.66 12.40
C VAL A 23 -14.16 21.36 11.85
N ASP A 24 -14.25 20.91 10.62
CA ASP A 24 -15.48 20.69 9.87
C ASP A 24 -15.58 19.21 9.46
N ALA A 25 -16.58 18.51 10.00
CA ALA A 25 -16.81 17.10 9.72
C ALA A 25 -17.26 16.86 8.26
N GLU A 26 -17.96 17.82 7.65
CA GLU A 26 -18.37 17.74 6.25
C GLU A 26 -17.16 17.80 5.31
N ALA A 27 -16.22 18.69 5.56
CA ALA A 27 -14.96 18.75 4.82
C ALA A 27 -14.13 17.45 4.98
N LEU A 28 -14.15 16.85 6.17
CA LEU A 28 -13.51 15.54 6.39
C LEU A 28 -14.23 14.43 5.60
N SER A 29 -15.56 14.44 5.53
CA SER A 29 -16.34 13.50 4.70
C SER A 29 -15.99 13.64 3.22
N GLN A 30 -15.83 14.85 2.71
CA GLN A 30 -15.40 15.09 1.34
C GLN A 30 -14.00 14.52 1.05
N LEU A 31 -13.06 14.67 1.99
CA LEU A 31 -11.74 14.02 1.86
C LEU A 31 -11.85 12.49 1.88
N TYR A 32 -12.72 11.92 2.72
CA TYR A 32 -12.98 10.49 2.73
C TYR A 32 -13.47 10.01 1.36
N GLU A 33 -14.48 10.64 0.78
CA GLU A 33 -15.03 10.30 -0.54
C GLU A 33 -13.98 10.41 -1.67
N LEU A 34 -13.15 11.47 -1.64
CA LEU A 34 -12.11 11.69 -2.64
C LEU A 34 -11.00 10.64 -2.60
N TYR A 35 -10.69 10.10 -1.43
CA TYR A 35 -9.50 9.28 -1.23
C TYR A 35 -9.78 7.83 -0.90
N TYR A 36 -11.01 7.45 -0.53
CA TYR A 36 -11.34 6.09 -0.11
C TYR A 36 -10.91 5.06 -1.15
N GLU A 37 -11.35 5.21 -2.37
CA GLU A 37 -11.07 4.25 -3.45
C GLU A 37 -9.57 4.15 -3.76
N ARG A 38 -8.84 5.25 -3.67
CA ARG A 38 -7.39 5.27 -3.89
C ARG A 38 -6.66 4.50 -2.79
N ILE A 39 -7.02 4.72 -1.53
CA ILE A 39 -6.40 4.04 -0.38
C ILE A 39 -6.80 2.56 -0.36
N PHE A 40 -8.05 2.25 -0.70
CA PHE A 40 -8.49 0.87 -0.83
C PHE A 40 -7.68 0.11 -1.88
N ARG A 41 -7.52 0.65 -3.10
CA ARG A 41 -6.65 0.04 -4.13
C ARG A 41 -5.21 -0.13 -3.66
N PHE A 42 -4.64 0.90 -3.02
CA PHE A 42 -3.32 0.78 -2.42
C PHE A 42 -3.25 -0.39 -1.43
N CYS A 43 -4.24 -0.54 -0.56
CA CYS A 43 -4.32 -1.64 0.39
C CYS A 43 -4.49 -2.99 -0.32
N VAL A 44 -5.31 -3.08 -1.37
CA VAL A 44 -5.46 -4.31 -2.19
C VAL A 44 -4.11 -4.71 -2.79
N HIS A 45 -3.39 -3.80 -3.44
CA HIS A 45 -2.06 -4.08 -4.01
C HIS A 45 -1.00 -4.42 -2.96
N ARG A 46 -1.24 -4.07 -1.69
CA ARG A 46 -0.31 -4.38 -0.59
C ARG A 46 -0.63 -5.67 0.13
N LEU A 47 -1.88 -6.05 0.21
CA LEU A 47 -2.35 -7.12 1.10
C LEU A 47 -2.89 -8.32 0.33
N PHE A 48 -3.25 -8.16 -0.95
CA PHE A 48 -3.74 -9.20 -1.88
C PHE A 48 -5.01 -9.93 -1.42
N ILE A 49 -5.65 -9.50 -0.34
CA ILE A 49 -6.89 -10.05 0.21
C ILE A 49 -7.84 -8.87 0.39
N LYS A 50 -8.96 -8.89 -0.32
CA LYS A 50 -9.91 -7.78 -0.41
C LYS A 50 -10.49 -7.41 0.96
N GLU A 51 -10.93 -8.38 1.72
CA GLU A 51 -11.54 -8.20 3.04
C GLU A 51 -10.54 -7.56 4.02
N VAL A 52 -9.28 -7.99 3.96
CA VAL A 52 -8.21 -7.39 4.76
C VAL A 52 -7.89 -5.96 4.31
N ALA A 53 -7.95 -5.70 3.01
CA ALA A 53 -7.74 -4.36 2.48
C ALA A 53 -8.85 -3.39 2.94
N GLU A 54 -10.11 -3.84 3.00
CA GLU A 54 -11.25 -3.09 3.53
C GLU A 54 -11.05 -2.75 5.01
N ASP A 55 -10.68 -3.71 5.85
CA ASP A 55 -10.41 -3.52 7.28
C ASP A 55 -9.27 -2.54 7.52
N VAL A 56 -8.16 -2.70 6.76
CA VAL A 56 -7.01 -1.79 6.87
C VAL A 56 -7.36 -0.39 6.38
N THR A 57 -8.12 -0.26 5.30
CA THR A 57 -8.59 1.03 4.79
C THR A 57 -9.46 1.75 5.82
N SER A 58 -10.41 1.05 6.44
CA SER A 58 -11.24 1.58 7.52
C SER A 58 -10.39 2.07 8.69
N THR A 59 -9.38 1.27 9.08
CA THR A 59 -8.41 1.65 10.13
C THR A 59 -7.61 2.90 9.77
N VAL A 60 -7.23 3.05 8.50
CA VAL A 60 -6.53 4.25 8.00
C VAL A 60 -7.39 5.49 8.20
N PHE A 61 -8.65 5.45 7.77
CA PHE A 61 -9.54 6.62 7.88
C PHE A 61 -9.96 6.92 9.32
N LEU A 62 -10.07 5.92 10.19
CA LEU A 62 -10.22 6.16 11.63
C LEU A 62 -9.02 6.91 12.21
N LYS A 63 -7.78 6.57 11.79
CA LYS A 63 -6.58 7.31 12.20
C LYS A 63 -6.52 8.72 11.61
N VAL A 64 -6.99 8.90 10.38
CA VAL A 64 -7.15 10.23 9.77
C VAL A 64 -8.10 11.06 10.59
N ALA A 65 -9.29 10.57 10.90
CA ALA A 65 -10.30 11.29 11.70
C ALA A 65 -9.75 11.66 13.08
N GLY A 66 -9.02 10.74 13.74
CA GLY A 66 -8.40 11.02 15.04
C GLY A 66 -7.22 11.99 14.99
N GLY A 67 -6.53 12.08 13.85
CA GLY A 67 -5.30 12.88 13.68
C GLY A 67 -5.47 14.20 12.92
N ILE A 68 -6.60 14.40 12.21
CA ILE A 68 -6.77 15.53 11.29
C ILE A 68 -6.68 16.89 11.99
N ARG A 69 -7.15 16.99 13.24
CA ARG A 69 -7.08 18.24 14.02
C ARG A 69 -5.64 18.72 14.29
N SER A 70 -4.71 17.79 14.43
CA SER A 70 -3.27 18.06 14.65
C SER A 70 -2.45 18.08 13.35
N PHE A 71 -3.08 17.77 12.21
CA PHE A 71 -2.40 17.78 10.93
C PHE A 71 -2.01 19.20 10.52
N GLY A 72 -0.71 19.47 10.33
CA GLY A 72 -0.17 20.81 10.06
C GLY A 72 -0.12 21.22 8.58
N GLY A 73 -0.33 20.28 7.64
CA GLY A 73 -0.27 20.55 6.20
C GLY A 73 -1.42 21.42 5.70
N ARG A 74 -1.23 22.17 4.62
CA ARG A 74 -2.21 23.10 4.09
C ARG A 74 -2.62 22.84 2.64
N SER A 75 -2.00 21.83 2.00
CA SER A 75 -2.25 21.49 0.61
C SER A 75 -2.75 20.05 0.48
N GLU A 76 -3.42 19.75 -0.63
CA GLU A 76 -3.75 18.39 -1.04
C GLU A 76 -2.51 17.49 -1.04
N ARG A 77 -1.38 18.02 -1.54
CA ARG A 77 -0.12 17.27 -1.58
C ARG A 77 0.35 16.86 -0.19
N ASP A 78 0.24 17.75 0.80
CA ASP A 78 0.60 17.45 2.19
C ASP A 78 -0.32 16.40 2.78
N PHE A 79 -1.64 16.58 2.58
CA PHE A 79 -2.66 15.64 3.04
C PHE A 79 -2.46 14.26 2.42
N ARG A 80 -2.25 14.18 1.10
CA ARG A 80 -2.01 12.93 0.39
C ARG A 80 -0.76 12.20 0.92
N ASN A 81 0.35 12.92 1.11
CA ASN A 81 1.57 12.33 1.66
C ASN A 81 1.34 11.77 3.07
N TRP A 82 0.65 12.52 3.93
CA TRP A 82 0.31 12.09 5.28
C TRP A 82 -0.64 10.88 5.29
N LEU A 83 -1.68 10.91 4.46
CA LEU A 83 -2.64 9.83 4.31
C LEU A 83 -1.95 8.52 3.86
N TYR A 84 -1.11 8.59 2.82
CA TYR A 84 -0.36 7.42 2.36
C TYR A 84 0.70 6.95 3.36
N ALA A 85 1.26 7.83 4.17
CA ALA A 85 2.14 7.42 5.28
C ALA A 85 1.36 6.59 6.32
N ILE A 86 0.14 7.00 6.68
CA ILE A 86 -0.75 6.22 7.55
C ILE A 86 -1.07 4.87 6.90
N ALA A 87 -1.48 4.86 5.62
CA ALA A 87 -1.83 3.63 4.90
C ALA A 87 -0.64 2.65 4.81
N ALA A 88 0.54 3.13 4.44
CA ALA A 88 1.76 2.32 4.40
C ALA A 88 2.11 1.72 5.76
N ASN A 89 1.99 2.51 6.83
CA ASN A 89 2.25 2.04 8.18
C ASN A 89 1.24 0.98 8.64
N GLN A 90 -0.06 1.14 8.34
CA GLN A 90 -1.08 0.14 8.69
C GLN A 90 -0.89 -1.16 7.90
N ALA A 91 -0.67 -1.08 6.58
CA ALA A 91 -0.41 -2.25 5.75
C ALA A 91 0.86 -3.00 6.22
N ASN A 92 1.95 -2.29 6.48
CA ASN A 92 3.19 -2.87 6.99
C ASN A 92 3.01 -3.51 8.39
N ALA A 93 2.24 -2.88 9.28
CA ALA A 93 1.93 -3.42 10.60
C ALA A 93 1.14 -4.72 10.50
N TYR A 94 0.13 -4.77 9.62
CA TYR A 94 -0.64 -5.97 9.35
C TYR A 94 0.26 -7.12 8.84
N ILE A 95 1.09 -6.85 7.83
CA ILE A 95 2.02 -7.85 7.24
C ILE A 95 2.96 -8.40 8.32
N ARG A 96 3.57 -7.53 9.14
CA ARG A 96 4.47 -7.96 10.23
C ARG A 96 3.74 -8.82 11.27
N LYS A 97 2.53 -8.43 11.67
CA LYS A 97 1.70 -9.17 12.63
C LYS A 97 1.35 -10.56 12.10
N THR A 98 0.92 -10.65 10.84
CA THR A 98 0.53 -11.91 10.19
C THR A 98 1.74 -12.83 9.98
N SER A 99 2.87 -12.30 9.52
CA SER A 99 4.10 -13.08 9.35
C SER A 99 4.61 -13.62 10.68
N ARG A 100 4.58 -12.82 11.75
CA ARG A 100 4.94 -13.26 13.11
C ARG A 100 4.02 -14.37 13.60
N ARG A 101 2.69 -14.22 13.40
CA ARG A 101 1.71 -15.25 13.78
C ARG A 101 1.93 -16.54 13.02
N LYS A 102 2.15 -16.49 11.69
CA LYS A 102 2.46 -17.67 10.87
C LYS A 102 3.72 -18.39 11.36
N ARG A 103 4.78 -17.63 11.71
CA ARG A 103 6.02 -18.22 12.24
C ARG A 103 5.80 -18.92 13.59
N LEU A 104 5.09 -18.29 14.52
CA LEU A 104 4.79 -18.89 15.83
C LEU A 104 3.93 -20.15 15.68
N LEU A 105 2.94 -20.14 14.79
CA LEU A 105 2.11 -21.32 14.49
C LEU A 105 2.93 -22.42 13.82
N ALA A 106 3.84 -22.08 12.91
CA ALA A 106 4.73 -23.04 12.29
C ALA A 106 5.75 -23.63 13.27
N GLU A 107 6.25 -22.86 14.23
CA GLU A 107 7.08 -23.35 15.33
C GLU A 107 6.30 -24.30 16.24
N ALA A 108 5.07 -23.96 16.60
CA ALA A 108 4.18 -24.83 17.38
C ALA A 108 3.78 -26.10 16.59
N ALA A 109 3.51 -25.99 15.28
CA ALA A 109 3.18 -27.14 14.44
C ALA A 109 4.35 -28.09 14.19
N ARG A 110 5.59 -27.58 14.10
CA ARG A 110 6.81 -28.42 14.00
C ARG A 110 7.03 -29.28 15.22
N SER A 111 6.51 -28.86 16.39
CA SER A 111 6.48 -29.71 17.57
C SER A 111 5.44 -30.83 17.51
N LEU A 112 4.58 -30.83 16.51
CA LEU A 112 3.43 -31.74 16.40
C LEU A 112 3.34 -32.57 15.11
N THR A 113 3.92 -32.15 13.94
CA THR A 113 3.99 -33.02 12.73
C THR A 113 4.67 -32.35 11.52
N THR A 114 5.21 -33.20 10.63
CA THR A 114 5.72 -32.89 9.27
C THR A 114 4.64 -33.14 8.22
N ALA A 115 4.39 -32.19 7.31
CA ALA A 115 3.95 -32.44 5.91
C ALA A 115 3.75 -31.16 5.09
N ALA A 116 4.08 -31.26 3.82
CA ALA A 116 4.11 -30.24 2.78
C ALA A 116 2.80 -30.16 1.97
N ALA A 117 2.57 -29.05 1.26
CA ALA A 117 1.77 -29.05 0.02
C ALA A 117 2.08 -27.85 -0.87
N ASN A 118 2.30 -28.14 -2.15
CA ASN A 118 2.44 -27.24 -3.28
C ASN A 118 1.11 -27.10 -4.02
N SER A 119 0.92 -26.02 -4.76
CA SER A 119 -0.10 -25.97 -5.81
C SER A 119 0.38 -25.09 -6.97
N ASP A 120 0.46 -25.72 -8.14
CA ASP A 120 0.72 -25.16 -9.46
C ASP A 120 -0.60 -24.71 -10.11
N ASP A 121 -0.58 -23.63 -10.88
CA ASP A 121 -1.54 -23.38 -11.94
C ASP A 121 -0.89 -22.53 -13.05
N ASP A 122 -1.08 -22.96 -14.30
CA ASP A 122 -0.43 -22.51 -15.54
C ASP A 122 -1.42 -21.69 -16.38
N SER A 123 -1.03 -20.48 -16.81
CA SER A 123 -1.64 -19.79 -17.95
C SER A 123 -0.84 -18.57 -18.42
N SER A 124 -0.63 -18.47 -19.73
CA SER A 124 0.19 -17.49 -20.45
C SER A 124 -0.55 -16.15 -20.71
N GLU A 125 -0.75 -15.39 -19.68
CA GLU A 125 -0.87 -13.91 -19.68
C GLU A 125 0.32 -13.36 -18.89
N PRO A 126 0.55 -11.99 -18.85
CA PRO A 126 1.63 -11.49 -18.01
C PRO A 126 1.47 -12.15 -16.64
N ASP A 127 2.44 -12.98 -16.25
CA ASP A 127 2.34 -13.88 -15.10
C ASP A 127 2.24 -13.07 -13.79
N TRP A 128 1.05 -12.50 -13.59
CA TRP A 128 0.71 -11.73 -12.40
C TRP A 128 0.94 -12.55 -11.13
N PRO A 129 0.57 -13.83 -11.05
CA PRO A 129 0.91 -14.69 -9.92
C PRO A 129 2.41 -14.71 -9.60
N THR A 130 3.26 -14.93 -10.58
CA THR A 130 4.73 -14.95 -10.39
C THR A 130 5.26 -13.57 -10.00
N LEU A 131 4.79 -12.50 -10.63
CA LEU A 131 5.15 -11.14 -10.21
C LEU A 131 4.74 -10.85 -8.76
N TYR A 132 3.50 -11.17 -8.38
CA TYR A 132 3.03 -10.98 -7.01
C TYR A 132 3.81 -11.83 -6.01
N SER A 133 4.11 -13.09 -6.34
CA SER A 133 4.94 -13.95 -5.50
C SER A 133 6.35 -13.38 -5.30
N ALA A 134 6.95 -12.81 -6.35
CA ALA A 134 8.23 -12.12 -6.27
C ALA A 134 8.16 -10.86 -5.40
N ILE A 135 7.08 -10.06 -5.52
CA ILE A 135 6.86 -8.89 -4.67
C ILE A 135 6.70 -9.31 -3.20
N LEU A 136 5.98 -10.39 -2.91
CA LEU A 136 5.77 -10.89 -1.55
C LEU A 136 7.07 -11.36 -0.87
N LYS A 137 8.09 -11.76 -1.63
CA LYS A 137 9.43 -12.08 -1.10
C LYS A 137 10.25 -10.86 -0.69
N LEU A 138 9.83 -9.65 -1.10
CA LEU A 138 10.48 -8.41 -0.68
C LEU A 138 10.16 -8.09 0.79
N LYS A 139 11.03 -7.28 1.43
CA LYS A 139 10.71 -6.68 2.74
C LYS A 139 9.46 -5.78 2.64
N PRO A 140 8.62 -5.68 3.69
CA PRO A 140 7.41 -4.87 3.66
C PRO A 140 7.62 -3.42 3.20
N GLU A 141 8.72 -2.80 3.62
CA GLU A 141 9.09 -1.42 3.24
C GLU A 141 9.41 -1.33 1.74
N HIS A 142 10.07 -2.34 1.16
CA HIS A 142 10.36 -2.40 -0.27
C HIS A 142 9.09 -2.61 -1.10
N GLN A 143 8.17 -3.46 -0.63
CA GLN A 143 6.86 -3.62 -1.24
C GLN A 143 6.11 -2.29 -1.28
N THR A 144 6.11 -1.51 -0.17
CA THR A 144 5.51 -0.17 -0.13
C THR A 144 6.10 0.76 -1.20
N ILE A 145 7.43 0.79 -1.35
CA ILE A 145 8.10 1.63 -2.35
C ILE A 145 7.65 1.28 -3.77
N ILE A 146 7.59 -0.01 -4.10
CA ILE A 146 7.14 -0.48 -5.41
C ILE A 146 5.67 -0.11 -5.66
N THR A 147 4.79 -0.34 -4.68
CA THR A 147 3.38 0.01 -4.82
C THR A 147 3.20 1.51 -5.04
N LEU A 148 3.83 2.37 -4.24
CA LEU A 148 3.75 3.81 -4.42
C LEU A 148 4.32 4.28 -5.77
N ARG A 149 5.42 3.65 -6.23
CA ARG A 149 6.09 4.06 -7.48
C ARG A 149 5.32 3.65 -8.72
N PHE A 150 4.86 2.40 -8.79
CA PHE A 150 4.36 1.79 -10.03
C PHE A 150 2.83 1.68 -10.08
N PHE A 151 2.15 1.54 -8.95
CA PHE A 151 0.69 1.47 -8.91
C PHE A 151 0.05 2.83 -8.61
N GLU A 152 0.71 3.68 -7.78
CA GLU A 152 0.22 5.02 -7.45
C GLU A 152 0.91 6.13 -8.28
N ASN A 153 1.85 5.77 -9.18
CA ASN A 153 2.58 6.69 -10.06
C ASN A 153 3.27 7.86 -9.32
N MET A 154 3.72 7.63 -8.08
CA MET A 154 4.38 8.66 -7.29
C MET A 154 5.83 8.86 -7.70
N ASP A 155 6.29 10.11 -7.67
CA ASP A 155 7.68 10.42 -7.87
C ASP A 155 8.55 10.11 -6.62
N TYR A 156 9.87 10.09 -6.78
CA TYR A 156 10.79 9.75 -5.69
C TYR A 156 10.74 10.72 -4.52
N GLU A 157 10.39 11.99 -4.78
CA GLU A 157 10.27 13.00 -3.72
C GLU A 157 9.03 12.78 -2.86
N GLN A 158 7.90 12.45 -3.51
CA GLN A 158 6.65 12.10 -2.81
C GLN A 158 6.85 10.86 -1.93
N ILE A 159 7.43 9.80 -2.51
CA ILE A 159 7.74 8.56 -1.77
C ILE A 159 8.68 8.84 -0.60
N ALA A 160 9.69 9.66 -0.81
CA ALA A 160 10.63 10.06 0.25
C ALA A 160 9.92 10.78 1.41
N LYS A 161 9.00 11.70 1.12
CA LYS A 161 8.17 12.37 2.13
C LYS A 161 7.26 11.40 2.88
N ILE A 162 6.59 10.49 2.16
CA ILE A 162 5.70 9.47 2.75
C ILE A 162 6.47 8.55 3.71
N LEU A 163 7.69 8.15 3.35
CA LEU A 163 8.50 7.21 4.11
C LEU A 163 9.48 7.89 5.08
N ASN A 164 9.46 9.22 5.17
CA ASN A 164 10.44 10.01 5.94
C ASN A 164 11.88 9.63 5.61
N ALA A 165 12.20 9.56 4.31
CA ALA A 165 13.50 9.15 3.78
C ALA A 165 14.09 10.23 2.87
N ARG A 166 15.34 10.05 2.44
CA ARG A 166 15.96 10.92 1.42
C ARG A 166 15.58 10.43 0.02
N LYS A 167 15.34 11.36 -0.90
CA LYS A 167 14.99 11.06 -2.31
C LYS A 167 16.01 10.14 -2.98
N GLU A 168 17.30 10.39 -2.75
CA GLU A 168 18.41 9.59 -3.30
C GLU A 168 18.36 8.15 -2.76
N THR A 169 18.05 7.98 -1.48
CA THR A 169 17.86 6.66 -0.85
C THR A 169 16.72 5.90 -1.50
N VAL A 170 15.58 6.56 -1.74
CA VAL A 170 14.43 5.94 -2.42
C VAL A 170 14.81 5.51 -3.84
N ARG A 171 15.48 6.38 -4.61
CA ARG A 171 15.92 6.08 -5.98
C ARG A 171 16.84 4.85 -6.04
N VAL A 172 17.86 4.82 -5.19
CA VAL A 172 18.78 3.68 -5.11
C VAL A 172 18.06 2.41 -4.66
N THR A 173 17.12 2.54 -3.72
CA THR A 173 16.33 1.39 -3.24
C THR A 173 15.44 0.83 -4.32
N VAL A 174 14.76 1.68 -5.12
CA VAL A 174 13.96 1.22 -6.28
C VAL A 174 14.83 0.44 -7.26
N HIS A 175 16.01 0.97 -7.61
CA HIS A 175 16.93 0.28 -8.51
C HIS A 175 17.34 -1.12 -7.98
N ARG A 176 17.67 -1.21 -6.70
CA ARG A 176 18.01 -2.48 -6.04
C ARG A 176 16.84 -3.47 -6.00
N ILE A 177 15.61 -2.96 -5.78
CA ILE A 177 14.41 -3.78 -5.76
C ILE A 177 14.15 -4.36 -7.16
N LEU A 178 14.21 -3.53 -8.20
CA LEU A 178 14.03 -3.98 -9.59
C LEU A 178 15.05 -5.04 -9.98
N GLY A 179 16.31 -4.89 -9.55
CA GLY A 179 17.34 -5.92 -9.74
C GLY A 179 16.99 -7.26 -9.05
N LYS A 180 16.41 -7.22 -7.85
CA LYS A 180 15.94 -8.42 -7.14
C LYS A 180 14.74 -9.07 -7.83
N LEU A 181 13.75 -8.26 -8.21
CA LEU A 181 12.55 -8.75 -8.91
C LEU A 181 12.96 -9.42 -10.23
N ARG A 182 13.85 -8.79 -11.02
CA ARG A 182 14.36 -9.40 -12.27
C ARG A 182 15.01 -10.76 -12.02
N LYS A 183 15.83 -10.92 -10.97
CA LYS A 183 16.42 -12.19 -10.62
C LYS A 183 15.37 -13.23 -10.23
N HIS A 184 14.37 -12.86 -9.43
CA HIS A 184 13.30 -13.79 -9.04
C HIS A 184 12.43 -14.22 -10.22
N LEU A 185 12.13 -13.30 -11.13
CA LEU A 185 11.35 -13.62 -12.33
C LEU A 185 12.17 -14.51 -13.28
N HIS A 186 13.46 -14.20 -13.52
CA HIS A 186 14.33 -15.03 -14.38
C HIS A 186 14.45 -16.47 -13.86
N THR A 187 14.63 -16.64 -12.55
CA THR A 187 14.71 -17.98 -11.95
C THR A 187 13.39 -18.75 -12.07
N ALA A 188 12.25 -18.07 -12.03
CA ALA A 188 10.95 -18.70 -12.21
C ALA A 188 10.78 -19.21 -13.65
N PHE A 189 11.18 -18.43 -14.66
CA PHE A 189 11.10 -18.83 -16.07
C PHE A 189 12.15 -19.87 -16.50
N GLU A 190 13.32 -19.93 -15.83
CA GLU A 190 14.34 -20.96 -16.13
C GLU A 190 14.04 -22.31 -15.45
N GLY A 191 13.23 -22.34 -14.42
CA GLY A 191 12.82 -23.59 -13.73
C GLY A 191 11.73 -24.38 -14.46
N GLU A 192 11.14 -23.81 -15.53
CA GLU A 192 10.09 -24.43 -16.34
C GLU A 192 10.60 -25.06 -17.67
N MET A 193 11.90 -25.04 -17.91
CA MET A 193 12.55 -25.78 -19.00
C MET A 193 13.27 -27.01 -18.46
#